data_52e285dcce5bf06ff4fcbaff6f77dcf0
#
_entry.id   52e285dcce5bf06ff4fcbaff6f77dcf0
#
_cell.length_a   1.000
_cell.length_b   1.000
_cell.length_c   1.000
_cell.angle_alpha   90.00
_cell.angle_beta   90.00
_cell.angle_gamma   90.00
#
_symmetry.space_group_name_H-M   'P 1'
#
loop_
_entity.id
_entity.type
_entity.pdbx_description
1 polymer ?
#
loop_
_entity_poly.entity_id
_entity_poly.type
_entity_poly.pdbx_seq_one_letter_code
_entity_poly.pdbx_strand_id
1 'polypeptide(L)'
;AGELANYYAGLSYLNTGDFENAIEYLGDFSSDDVVLSSLALGCIGDAYMELADTDNALSYYEDAADNNDNDFTTPRYMLKQAMIHEVNGDVADALALYKGIEADYKTSREGNGIEKYIARAENAL
;
A
#
# COMPACT_ATOMS: atom_id res chain seq x y z
N ALA A 1 -17.28 -8.71 -18.17
CA ALA A 1 -16.33 -8.02 -19.04
C ALA A 1 -15.90 -6.69 -18.45
N GLY A 2 -16.82 -5.99 -17.79
CA GLY A 2 -16.54 -4.65 -17.28
C GLY A 2 -15.52 -4.59 -16.13
N GLU A 3 -15.57 -5.56 -15.23
CA GLU A 3 -14.79 -5.49 -13.99
C GLU A 3 -13.29 -5.56 -14.24
N LEU A 4 -12.83 -6.57 -14.98
CA LEU A 4 -11.40 -6.72 -15.25
C LEU A 4 -10.90 -5.62 -16.20
N ALA A 5 -11.76 -5.17 -17.12
CA ALA A 5 -11.44 -4.04 -17.99
C ALA A 5 -11.23 -2.75 -17.19
N ASN A 6 -12.01 -2.51 -16.14
CA ASN A 6 -11.83 -1.37 -15.25
C ASN A 6 -10.48 -1.43 -14.52
N TYR A 7 -10.07 -2.62 -14.09
CA TYR A 7 -8.76 -2.80 -13.45
C TYR A 7 -7.61 -2.45 -14.41
N TYR A 8 -7.62 -3.01 -15.60
CA TYR A 8 -6.57 -2.75 -16.59
C TYR A 8 -6.58 -1.30 -17.08
N ALA A 9 -7.75 -0.71 -17.27
CA ALA A 9 -7.86 0.71 -17.63
C ALA A 9 -7.26 1.58 -16.53
N GLY A 10 -7.58 1.28 -15.27
CA GLY A 10 -7.03 2.00 -14.12
C GLY A 10 -5.51 1.91 -14.05
N LEU A 11 -4.95 0.71 -14.25
CA LEU A 11 -3.49 0.54 -14.28
C LEU A 11 -2.85 1.32 -15.43
N SER A 12 -3.50 1.34 -16.60
CA SER A 12 -3.00 2.09 -17.74
C SER A 12 -2.98 3.59 -17.46
N TYR A 13 -4.03 4.13 -16.86
CA TYR A 13 -4.06 5.53 -16.47
C TYR A 13 -2.99 5.85 -15.42
N LEU A 14 -2.80 4.96 -14.43
CA LEU A 14 -1.75 5.13 -13.43
C LEU A 14 -0.37 5.21 -14.08
N ASN A 15 -0.09 4.30 -15.01
CA ASN A 15 1.20 4.23 -15.69
C ASN A 15 1.46 5.42 -16.61
N THR A 16 0.41 6.06 -17.13
CA THR A 16 0.53 7.21 -18.03
C THR A 16 0.39 8.56 -17.31
N GLY A 17 0.21 8.55 -15.99
CA GLY A 17 0.18 9.76 -15.19
C GLY A 17 -1.19 10.42 -15.09
N ASP A 18 -2.26 9.75 -15.52
CA ASP A 18 -3.63 10.24 -15.38
C ASP A 18 -4.23 9.69 -14.09
N PHE A 19 -3.86 10.29 -12.97
CA PHE A 19 -4.13 9.74 -11.65
C PHE A 19 -5.60 9.84 -11.26
N GLU A 20 -6.30 10.89 -11.66
CA GLU A 20 -7.72 11.05 -11.38
C GLU A 20 -8.55 9.95 -12.08
N ASN A 21 -8.27 9.66 -13.32
CA ASN A 21 -8.93 8.56 -14.04
C ASN A 21 -8.54 7.21 -13.48
N ALA A 22 -7.29 7.03 -13.06
CA ALA A 22 -6.85 5.80 -12.41
C ALA A 22 -7.69 5.51 -11.16
N ILE A 23 -7.91 6.52 -10.32
CA ILE A 23 -8.70 6.39 -9.09
C ILE A 23 -10.15 6.03 -9.43
N GLU A 24 -10.74 6.67 -10.44
CA GLU A 24 -12.12 6.40 -10.86
C GLU A 24 -12.29 4.97 -11.35
N TYR A 25 -11.46 4.52 -12.28
CA TYR A 25 -11.59 3.18 -12.85
C TYR A 25 -11.26 2.08 -11.85
N LEU A 26 -10.23 2.27 -11.02
CA LEU A 26 -9.90 1.31 -9.97
C LEU A 26 -10.96 1.30 -8.86
N GLY A 27 -11.56 2.45 -8.57
CA GLY A 27 -12.65 2.55 -7.60
C GLY A 27 -13.92 1.84 -8.05
N ASP A 28 -14.16 1.75 -9.35
CA ASP A 28 -15.30 1.04 -9.92
C ASP A 28 -15.04 -0.47 -10.06
N PHE A 29 -13.80 -0.90 -9.85
CA PHE A 29 -13.44 -2.31 -9.94
C PHE A 29 -13.84 -3.06 -8.68
N SER A 30 -14.43 -4.24 -8.84
CA SER A 30 -14.66 -5.18 -7.76
C SER A 30 -14.33 -6.59 -8.22
N SER A 31 -13.92 -7.45 -7.30
CA SER A 31 -13.52 -8.82 -7.62
C SER A 31 -13.64 -9.71 -6.39
N ASP A 32 -13.96 -10.98 -6.60
CA ASP A 32 -13.91 -12.01 -5.58
C ASP A 32 -12.46 -12.48 -5.33
N ASP A 33 -11.53 -12.13 -6.24
CA ASP A 33 -10.12 -12.41 -6.03
C ASP A 33 -9.56 -11.41 -5.01
N VAL A 34 -9.28 -11.89 -3.80
CA VAL A 34 -8.87 -11.05 -2.68
C VAL A 34 -7.51 -10.39 -2.89
N VAL A 35 -6.60 -11.04 -3.62
CA VAL A 35 -5.30 -10.44 -3.94
C VAL A 35 -5.47 -9.30 -4.94
N LEU A 36 -6.25 -9.53 -5.99
CA LEU A 36 -6.51 -8.52 -7.00
C LEU A 36 -7.25 -7.31 -6.42
N SER A 37 -8.21 -7.58 -5.55
CA SER A 37 -8.97 -6.57 -4.81
C SER A 37 -8.04 -5.71 -3.94
N SER A 38 -7.10 -6.34 -3.22
CA SER A 38 -6.11 -5.61 -2.41
C SER A 38 -5.17 -4.78 -3.27
N LEU A 39 -4.71 -5.33 -4.41
CA LEU A 39 -3.85 -4.59 -5.33
C LEU A 39 -4.55 -3.37 -5.91
N ALA A 40 -5.84 -3.49 -6.23
CA ALA A 40 -6.62 -2.35 -6.74
C ALA A 40 -6.68 -1.21 -5.70
N LEU A 41 -6.95 -1.55 -4.44
CA LEU A 41 -6.94 -0.56 -3.35
C LEU A 41 -5.57 0.09 -3.20
N GLY A 42 -4.52 -0.71 -3.24
CA GLY A 42 -3.15 -0.20 -3.14
C GLY A 42 -2.75 0.70 -4.32
N CYS A 43 -3.20 0.38 -5.52
CA CYS A 43 -2.96 1.21 -6.70
C CYS A 43 -3.69 2.55 -6.60
N ILE A 44 -4.88 2.60 -6.00
CA ILE A 44 -5.55 3.87 -5.69
C ILE A 44 -4.69 4.68 -4.73
N GLY A 45 -4.15 4.04 -3.70
CA GLY A 45 -3.20 4.68 -2.78
C GLY A 45 -2.00 5.27 -3.51
N ASP A 46 -1.43 4.51 -4.45
CA ASP A 46 -0.30 4.98 -5.27
C ASP A 46 -0.68 6.22 -6.08
N ALA A 47 -1.89 6.25 -6.65
CA ALA A 47 -2.37 7.42 -7.40
C ALA A 47 -2.50 8.65 -6.50
N TYR A 48 -3.04 8.49 -5.30
CA TYR A 48 -3.10 9.59 -4.34
C TYR A 48 -1.72 10.07 -3.91
N MET A 49 -0.74 9.17 -3.77
CA MET A 49 0.65 9.58 -3.49
C MET A 49 1.19 10.49 -4.59
N GLU A 50 0.94 10.14 -5.85
CA GLU A 50 1.37 10.95 -6.98
C GLU A 50 0.67 12.31 -7.02
N LEU A 51 -0.55 12.40 -6.51
CA LEU A 51 -1.29 13.66 -6.36
C LEU A 51 -0.90 14.44 -5.09
N ALA A 52 0.08 13.96 -4.34
CA ALA A 52 0.52 14.52 -3.07
C ALA A 52 -0.59 14.56 -2.00
N ASP A 53 -1.58 13.70 -2.13
CA ASP A 53 -2.65 13.52 -1.15
C ASP A 53 -2.31 12.32 -0.25
N THR A 54 -1.41 12.57 0.70
CA THR A 54 -0.88 11.50 1.56
C THR A 54 -1.92 10.97 2.53
N ASP A 55 -2.88 11.76 2.95
CA ASP A 55 -3.93 11.30 3.87
C ASP A 55 -4.82 10.25 3.21
N ASN A 56 -5.28 10.49 1.99
CA ASN A 56 -6.05 9.51 1.23
C ASN A 56 -5.19 8.30 0.85
N ALA A 57 -3.94 8.52 0.47
CA ALA A 57 -3.02 7.42 0.16
C ALA A 57 -2.88 6.48 1.36
N LEU A 58 -2.65 7.03 2.55
CA LEU A 58 -2.52 6.23 3.77
C LEU A 58 -3.78 5.40 4.03
N SER A 59 -4.96 6.03 3.91
CA SER A 59 -6.24 5.35 4.12
C SER A 59 -6.42 4.16 3.17
N TYR A 60 -6.10 4.34 1.88
CA TYR A 60 -6.20 3.25 0.90
C TYR A 60 -5.16 2.16 1.13
N TYR A 61 -3.95 2.49 1.56
CA TYR A 61 -2.94 1.49 1.92
C TYR A 61 -3.37 0.69 3.14
N GLU A 62 -4.00 1.33 4.14
CA GLU A 62 -4.57 0.62 5.28
C GLU A 62 -5.65 -0.36 4.84
N ASP A 63 -6.58 0.09 3.99
CA ASP A 63 -7.64 -0.77 3.45
C ASP A 63 -7.05 -1.93 2.62
N ALA A 64 -6.02 -1.66 1.83
CA ALA A 64 -5.35 -2.68 1.03
C ALA A 64 -4.68 -3.75 1.90
N ALA A 65 -4.03 -3.35 2.99
CA ALA A 65 -3.40 -4.29 3.92
C ALA A 65 -4.43 -5.12 4.67
N ASP A 66 -5.56 -4.50 5.05
CA ASP A 66 -6.59 -5.12 5.89
C ASP A 66 -7.61 -5.95 5.09
N ASN A 67 -7.67 -5.78 3.78
CA ASN A 67 -8.66 -6.42 2.92
C ASN A 67 -8.58 -7.95 2.97
N ASN A 68 -7.37 -8.49 3.03
CA ASN A 68 -7.12 -9.92 3.16
C ASN A 68 -5.69 -10.11 3.67
N ASP A 69 -5.55 -10.89 4.75
CA ASP A 69 -4.24 -11.17 5.32
C ASP A 69 -3.52 -12.24 4.51
N ASN A 70 -2.42 -11.86 3.86
CA ASN A 70 -1.57 -12.77 3.09
C ASN A 70 -0.16 -12.21 3.00
N ASP A 71 0.80 -13.07 2.68
CA ASP A 71 2.23 -12.71 2.66
C ASP A 71 2.62 -11.82 1.47
N PHE A 72 1.74 -11.63 0.50
CA PHE A 72 2.03 -10.84 -0.68
C PHE A 72 1.57 -9.39 -0.54
N THR A 73 0.29 -9.16 -0.27
CA THR A 73 -0.26 -7.79 -0.23
C THR A 73 -0.16 -7.14 1.14
N THR A 74 -0.35 -7.89 2.22
CA THR A 74 -0.36 -7.29 3.56
C THR A 74 0.97 -6.61 3.91
N PRO A 75 2.13 -7.27 3.85
CA PRO A 75 3.38 -6.60 4.18
C PRO A 75 3.75 -5.51 3.18
N ARG A 76 3.37 -5.65 1.91
CA ARG A 76 3.60 -4.63 0.88
C ARG A 76 2.97 -3.31 1.28
N TYR A 77 1.71 -3.34 1.69
CA TYR A 77 0.99 -2.10 2.03
C TYR A 77 1.24 -1.64 3.47
N MET A 78 1.65 -2.53 4.36
CA MET A 78 2.20 -2.12 5.66
C MET A 78 3.48 -1.29 5.48
N LEU A 79 4.37 -1.73 4.60
CA LEU A 79 5.61 -1.00 4.32
C LEU A 79 5.33 0.39 3.76
N LYS A 80 4.37 0.51 2.85
CA LYS A 80 3.99 1.81 2.28
C LYS A 80 3.39 2.75 3.33
N GLN A 81 2.56 2.22 4.22
CA GLN A 81 2.05 2.99 5.36
C GLN A 81 3.19 3.50 6.25
N ALA A 82 4.13 2.62 6.58
CA ALA A 82 5.25 2.97 7.45
C ALA A 82 6.09 4.10 6.86
N MET A 83 6.33 4.06 5.56
CA MET A 83 7.10 5.10 4.89
C MET A 83 6.40 6.46 4.92
N ILE A 84 5.09 6.49 4.80
CA ILE A 84 4.32 7.74 4.95
C ILE A 84 4.46 8.27 6.39
N HIS A 85 4.33 7.40 7.38
CA HIS A 85 4.49 7.80 8.78
C HIS A 85 5.88 8.37 9.07
N GLU A 86 6.93 7.75 8.53
CA GLU A 86 8.28 8.29 8.71
C GLU A 86 8.43 9.69 8.12
N VAL A 87 7.92 9.90 6.90
CA VAL A 87 7.99 11.22 6.23
C VAL A 87 7.22 12.26 7.03
N ASN A 88 6.11 11.87 7.64
CA ASN A 88 5.29 12.76 8.47
C ASN A 88 5.87 13.01 9.86
N GLY A 89 6.94 12.33 10.23
CA GLY A 89 7.54 12.44 11.56
C GLY A 89 6.90 11.53 12.61
N ASP A 90 5.97 10.68 12.21
CA ASP A 90 5.29 9.71 13.10
C ASP A 90 6.11 8.42 13.20
N VAL A 91 7.32 8.56 13.74
CA VAL A 91 8.32 7.48 13.74
C VAL A 91 7.87 6.28 14.56
N ALA A 92 7.17 6.51 15.68
CA ALA A 92 6.67 5.41 16.50
C ALA A 92 5.66 4.55 15.76
N ASP A 93 4.77 5.17 14.97
CA ASP A 93 3.79 4.45 14.15
C ASP A 93 4.48 3.67 13.04
N ALA A 94 5.49 4.26 12.41
CA ALA A 94 6.29 3.57 11.40
C ALA A 94 6.99 2.36 12.00
N LEU A 95 7.61 2.53 13.17
CA LEU A 95 8.32 1.44 13.85
C LEU A 95 7.39 0.27 14.19
N ALA A 96 6.18 0.55 14.65
CA ALA A 96 5.20 -0.48 14.95
C ALA A 96 4.88 -1.32 13.71
N LEU A 97 4.71 -0.67 12.55
CA LEU A 97 4.47 -1.37 11.28
C LEU A 97 5.67 -2.20 10.84
N TYR A 98 6.88 -1.68 10.94
CA TYR A 98 8.09 -2.43 10.60
C TYR A 98 8.25 -3.66 11.49
N LYS A 99 8.00 -3.53 12.78
CA LYS A 99 8.05 -4.66 13.72
C LYS A 99 6.96 -5.69 13.44
N GLY A 100 5.77 -5.24 13.02
CA GLY A 100 4.70 -6.13 12.59
C GLY A 100 5.10 -6.96 11.37
N ILE A 101 5.77 -6.35 10.39
CA ILE A 101 6.29 -7.07 9.22
C ILE A 101 7.32 -8.11 9.66
N GLU A 102 8.23 -7.73 10.55
CA GLU A 102 9.25 -8.65 11.07
C GLU A 102 8.63 -9.85 11.80
N ALA A 103 7.62 -9.60 12.62
CA ALA A 103 7.00 -10.64 13.44
C ALA A 103 6.14 -11.60 12.61
N ASP A 104 5.32 -11.07 11.69
CA ASP A 104 4.26 -11.83 11.05
C ASP A 104 4.53 -12.17 9.60
N TYR A 105 5.45 -11.46 8.94
CA TYR A 105 5.72 -11.60 7.50
C TYR A 105 7.22 -11.66 7.20
N LYS A 106 7.99 -12.30 8.09
CA LYS A 106 9.45 -12.32 8.03
C LYS A 106 10.01 -12.88 6.71
N THR A 107 9.32 -13.86 6.14
CA THR A 107 9.77 -14.51 4.90
C THR A 107 9.24 -13.83 3.64
N SER A 108 8.45 -12.78 3.78
CA SER A 108 7.97 -12.00 2.65
C SER A 108 9.12 -11.19 2.04
N ARG A 109 8.88 -10.67 0.83
CA ARG A 109 9.82 -9.76 0.18
C ARG A 109 10.15 -8.56 1.06
N GLU A 110 9.12 -7.98 1.70
CA GLU A 110 9.27 -6.82 2.58
C GLU A 110 9.96 -7.18 3.89
N GLY A 111 9.71 -8.39 4.41
CA GLY A 111 10.36 -8.88 5.64
C GLY A 111 11.85 -9.09 5.48
N ASN A 112 12.29 -9.39 4.25
CA ASN A 112 13.70 -9.55 3.97
C ASN A 112 14.42 -8.19 4.05
N GLY A 113 15.29 -8.03 5.04
CA GLY A 113 16.01 -6.78 5.26
C GLY A 113 15.25 -5.72 6.03
N ILE A 114 14.13 -6.07 6.68
CA ILE A 114 13.33 -5.12 7.45
C ILE A 114 14.10 -4.56 8.65
N GLU A 115 15.13 -5.26 9.13
CA GLU A 115 15.91 -4.88 10.30
C GLU A 115 16.57 -3.51 10.12
N LYS A 116 16.98 -3.14 8.91
CA LYS A 116 17.59 -1.83 8.66
C LYS A 116 16.58 -0.68 8.87
N TYR A 117 15.31 -0.91 8.50
CA TYR A 117 14.25 0.08 8.71
C TYR A 117 13.93 0.22 10.20
N ILE A 118 13.91 -0.91 10.93
CA ILE A 118 13.69 -0.91 12.37
C ILE A 118 14.80 -0.15 13.07
N ALA A 119 16.06 -0.42 12.74
CA ALA A 119 17.20 0.25 13.34
C ALA A 119 17.16 1.76 13.08
N ARG A 120 16.84 2.17 11.86
CA ARG A 120 16.73 3.58 11.50
C ARG A 120 15.63 4.27 12.31
N ALA A 121 14.47 3.66 12.41
CA ALA A 121 13.34 4.21 13.15
C ALA A 121 13.64 4.28 14.66
N GLU A 122 14.25 3.23 15.22
CA GLU A 122 14.64 3.23 16.64
C GLU A 122 15.63 4.33 16.95
N ASN A 123 16.59 4.59 16.05
CA ASN A 123 17.58 5.64 16.24
C ASN A 123 16.97 7.05 16.13
N ALA A 124 15.84 7.20 15.48
CA ALA A 124 15.15 8.48 15.30
C ALA A 124 14.18 8.82 16.44
N LEU A 125 13.94 7.88 17.35
CA LEU A 125 13.02 8.09 18.49
C LEU A 125 13.69 8.84 19.64
#